data_77911a25ccd5524408991b732d7bf305
#
_entry.id   77911a25ccd5524408991b732d7bf305
#
_cell.length_a   1.000
_cell.length_b   1.000
_cell.length_c   1.000
_cell.angle_alpha   90.00
_cell.angle_beta   90.00
_cell.angle_gamma   90.00
#
_symmetry.space_group_name_H-M   'P 1'
#
loop_
_entity.id
_entity.type
_entity.pdbx_description
1 polymer ?
#
loop_
_entity_poly.entity_id
_entity_poly.type
_entity_poly.pdbx_seq_one_letter_code
_entity_poly.pdbx_strand_id
1 'polypeptide(L)'
;MSTMLLYLVQVALNPAGQLFGGFTAAYVDVASLYAAQSDVEGQPGFQSTINMRLDYFEAITQSPFRIEAKVLHRRGETRLVACSLFQEETLAVYAITTMKHQPLSKVFP
;
A
#
# COMPACT_ATOMS: atom_id res chain seq x y z
N MET A 1 -0.47 -11.20 -6.95
CA MET A 1 -0.37 -9.74 -7.00
C MET A 1 -1.75 -9.13 -6.81
N SER A 2 -1.87 -8.07 -6.03
CA SER A 2 -3.12 -7.35 -5.83
C SER A 2 -3.11 -6.06 -6.63
N THR A 3 -4.23 -5.74 -7.26
CA THR A 3 -4.39 -4.51 -8.06
C THR A 3 -5.61 -3.74 -7.59
N MET A 4 -5.47 -2.44 -7.40
CA MET A 4 -6.55 -1.55 -6.99
C MET A 4 -6.61 -0.36 -7.92
N LEU A 5 -7.84 0.05 -8.28
CA LEU A 5 -8.11 1.28 -9.01
C LEU A 5 -8.67 2.30 -8.03
N LEU A 6 -8.06 3.46 -8.01
CA LEU A 6 -8.41 4.53 -7.08
C LEU A 6 -8.74 5.82 -7.83
N TYR A 7 -9.63 6.61 -7.23
CA TYR A 7 -10.10 7.86 -7.81
C TYR A 7 -9.71 9.01 -6.90
N LEU A 8 -9.27 10.10 -7.53
CA LEU A 8 -8.96 11.33 -6.79
C LEU A 8 -10.23 11.94 -6.22
N VAL A 9 -10.17 12.36 -4.97
CA VAL A 9 -11.24 13.11 -4.31
C VAL A 9 -10.68 14.44 -3.84
N GLN A 10 -11.52 15.48 -3.82
CA GLN A 10 -11.09 16.86 -3.55
C GLN A 10 -10.29 16.99 -2.26
N VAL A 11 -10.72 16.32 -1.18
CA VAL A 11 -10.08 16.44 0.13
C VAL A 11 -8.68 15.82 0.18
N ALA A 12 -8.34 14.95 -0.78
CA ALA A 12 -7.05 14.29 -0.85
C ALA A 12 -6.04 15.06 -1.72
N LEU A 13 -6.44 16.19 -2.30
CA LEU A 13 -5.58 16.96 -3.20
C LEU A 13 -4.88 18.10 -2.46
N ASN A 14 -3.67 18.40 -2.90
CA ASN A 14 -2.96 19.59 -2.45
C ASN A 14 -3.46 20.82 -3.24
N PRO A 15 -2.99 22.05 -2.90
CA PRO A 15 -3.46 23.25 -3.61
C PRO A 15 -3.19 23.26 -5.12
N ALA A 16 -2.24 22.44 -5.60
CA ALA A 16 -1.92 22.33 -7.04
C ALA A 16 -2.77 21.28 -7.76
N GLY A 17 -3.78 20.68 -7.10
CA GLY A 17 -4.64 19.67 -7.70
C GLY A 17 -3.98 18.29 -7.80
N GLN A 18 -2.93 18.06 -7.04
CA GLN A 18 -2.19 16.80 -7.01
C GLN A 18 -2.55 16.00 -5.78
N LEU A 19 -2.51 14.67 -5.87
CA LEU A 19 -2.71 13.81 -4.70
C LEU A 19 -1.68 14.17 -3.64
N PHE A 20 -2.16 14.52 -2.44
CA PHE A 20 -1.30 14.88 -1.32
C PHE A 20 -0.43 13.68 -0.92
N GLY A 21 0.88 13.93 -0.66
CA GLY A 21 1.84 12.85 -0.40
C GLY A 21 1.46 11.95 0.76
N GLY A 22 0.88 12.51 1.81
CA GLY A 22 0.40 11.72 2.95
C GLY A 22 -0.74 10.78 2.59
N PHE A 23 -1.62 11.19 1.69
CA PHE A 23 -2.68 10.31 1.20
C PHE A 23 -2.12 9.22 0.29
N THR A 24 -1.07 9.52 -0.49
CA THR A 24 -0.36 8.49 -1.27
C THR A 24 0.17 7.41 -0.34
N ALA A 25 0.82 7.80 0.75
CA ALA A 25 1.32 6.85 1.75
C ALA A 25 0.19 6.02 2.36
N ALA A 26 -0.96 6.63 2.65
CA ALA A 26 -2.12 5.92 3.17
C ALA A 26 -2.63 4.86 2.20
N TYR A 27 -2.72 5.17 0.92
CA TYR A 27 -3.13 4.20 -0.10
C TYR A 27 -2.13 3.06 -0.23
N VAL A 28 -0.83 3.36 -0.18
CA VAL A 28 0.22 2.34 -0.19
C VAL A 28 0.09 1.42 1.02
N ASP A 29 -0.19 1.99 2.19
CA ASP A 29 -0.35 1.21 3.41
C ASP A 29 -1.53 0.25 3.32
N VAL A 30 -2.68 0.71 2.83
CA VAL A 30 -3.86 -0.12 2.63
C VAL A 30 -3.59 -1.24 1.61
N ALA A 31 -2.97 -0.92 0.49
CA ALA A 31 -2.66 -1.91 -0.54
C ALA A 31 -1.68 -2.96 -0.02
N SER A 32 -0.67 -2.53 0.75
CA SER A 32 0.30 -3.43 1.37
C SER A 32 -0.36 -4.36 2.39
N LEU A 33 -1.30 -3.82 3.17
CA LEU A 33 -2.07 -4.59 4.14
C LEU A 33 -2.84 -5.71 3.45
N TYR A 34 -3.58 -5.40 2.40
CA TYR A 34 -4.36 -6.42 1.69
C TYR A 34 -3.48 -7.47 1.04
N ALA A 35 -2.36 -7.07 0.44
CA ALA A 35 -1.42 -8.02 -0.17
C ALA A 35 -0.83 -8.97 0.88
N ALA A 36 -0.39 -8.43 2.02
CA ALA A 36 0.18 -9.22 3.09
C ALA A 36 -0.87 -10.12 3.75
N GLN A 37 -2.10 -9.62 3.95
CA GLN A 37 -3.17 -10.40 4.55
C GLN A 37 -3.59 -11.56 3.65
N SER A 38 -3.62 -11.37 2.34
CA SER A 38 -3.89 -12.46 1.39
C SER A 38 -2.83 -13.55 1.46
N ASP A 39 -1.60 -13.17 1.77
CA ASP A 39 -0.47 -14.13 1.84
C ASP A 39 -0.49 -14.98 3.09
N VAL A 40 -1.20 -14.56 4.15
CA VAL A 40 -1.39 -15.33 5.38
C VAL A 40 -2.82 -15.86 5.49
N GLU A 41 -3.37 -16.25 4.36
CA GLU A 41 -4.74 -16.70 4.23
C GLU A 41 -5.13 -17.74 5.29
N GLY A 42 -6.30 -17.55 5.88
CA GLY A 42 -6.83 -18.45 6.91
C GLY A 42 -6.30 -18.20 8.31
N GLN A 43 -5.35 -17.30 8.50
CA GLN A 43 -4.85 -16.97 9.83
C GLN A 43 -5.56 -15.73 10.38
N PRO A 44 -6.30 -15.85 11.49
CA PRO A 44 -6.95 -14.69 12.10
C PRO A 44 -5.94 -13.72 12.69
N GLY A 45 -6.22 -12.43 12.56
CA GLY A 45 -5.33 -11.40 13.05
C GLY A 45 -5.41 -10.14 12.19
N PHE A 46 -4.41 -9.29 12.30
CA PHE A 46 -4.31 -8.09 11.47
C PHE A 46 -2.85 -7.82 11.09
N GLN A 47 -2.65 -6.94 10.11
CA GLN A 47 -1.33 -6.56 9.67
C GLN A 47 -0.93 -5.23 10.30
N SER A 48 0.30 -5.18 10.81
CA SER A 48 0.92 -3.95 11.31
C SER A 48 2.00 -3.50 10.34
N THR A 49 2.06 -2.20 10.07
CA THR A 49 3.12 -1.61 9.27
C THR A 49 4.34 -1.39 10.15
N ILE A 50 5.45 -2.04 9.79
CA ILE A 50 6.72 -1.92 10.53
C ILE A 50 7.58 -0.82 9.92
N ASN A 51 7.61 -0.75 8.59
CA ASN A 51 8.44 0.21 7.86
C ASN A 51 7.81 0.46 6.51
N MET A 52 7.96 1.68 6.02
CA MET A 52 7.48 2.05 4.68
C MET A 52 8.45 3.05 4.08
N ARG A 53 8.89 2.75 2.86
CA ARG A 53 9.70 3.66 2.07
C ARG A 53 8.98 3.93 0.76
N LEU A 54 8.83 5.22 0.43
CA LEU A 54 8.20 5.65 -0.81
C LEU A 54 9.19 6.52 -1.59
N ASP A 55 9.22 6.30 -2.90
CA ASP A 55 9.92 7.16 -3.84
C ASP A 55 8.89 7.75 -4.80
N TYR A 56 8.80 9.08 -4.82
CA TYR A 56 7.84 9.83 -5.63
C TYR A 56 8.53 10.31 -6.90
N PHE A 57 8.12 9.78 -8.05
CA PHE A 57 8.70 10.15 -9.35
C PHE A 57 7.87 11.18 -10.07
N GLU A 58 6.54 11.10 -9.94
CA GLU A 58 5.60 12.01 -10.55
C GLU A 58 4.43 12.26 -9.60
N ALA A 59 3.83 13.45 -9.73
CA ALA A 59 2.61 13.76 -9.01
C ALA A 59 1.42 13.00 -9.60
N ILE A 60 0.54 12.50 -8.75
CA ILE A 60 -0.69 11.86 -9.19
C ILE A 60 -1.76 12.92 -9.35
N THR A 61 -2.21 13.11 -10.60
CA THR A 61 -3.15 14.17 -10.98
C THR A 61 -4.36 13.65 -11.74
N GLN A 62 -4.39 12.36 -12.07
CA GLN A 62 -5.41 11.77 -12.92
C GLN A 62 -6.16 10.65 -12.19
N SER A 63 -7.43 10.46 -12.57
CA SER A 63 -8.27 9.37 -12.09
C SER A 63 -8.76 8.53 -13.27
N PRO A 64 -8.85 7.21 -13.13
CA PRO A 64 -8.34 6.44 -11.99
C PRO A 64 -6.81 6.31 -12.05
N PHE A 65 -6.20 6.06 -10.90
CA PHE A 65 -4.82 5.61 -10.85
C PHE A 65 -4.79 4.19 -10.30
N ARG A 66 -3.74 3.44 -10.62
CA ARG A 66 -3.66 2.01 -10.30
C ARG A 66 -2.54 1.75 -9.30
N ILE A 67 -2.83 0.94 -8.30
CA ILE A 67 -1.82 0.42 -7.38
C ILE A 67 -1.72 -1.08 -7.59
N GLU A 68 -0.49 -1.57 -7.80
CA GLU A 68 -0.20 -2.98 -7.86
C GLU A 68 0.70 -3.32 -6.67
N ALA A 69 0.27 -4.26 -5.83
CA ALA A 69 1.00 -4.67 -4.65
C ALA A 69 1.37 -6.15 -4.76
N LYS A 70 2.63 -6.46 -4.45
CA LYS A 70 3.17 -7.80 -4.56
C LYS A 70 4.02 -8.13 -3.36
N VAL A 71 3.80 -9.30 -2.75
CA VAL A 71 4.67 -9.82 -1.70
C VAL A 71 5.97 -10.27 -2.33
N LEU A 72 7.08 -9.66 -1.93
CA LEU A 72 8.42 -9.97 -2.43
C LEU A 72 9.10 -11.04 -1.60
N HIS A 73 8.87 -11.05 -0.29
CA HIS A 73 9.58 -11.92 0.62
C HIS A 73 8.72 -12.23 1.84
N ARG A 74 8.86 -13.46 2.34
CA ARG A 74 8.18 -13.97 3.53
C ARG A 74 9.21 -14.47 4.51
N ARG A 75 9.05 -14.07 5.76
CA ARG A 75 9.87 -14.62 6.84
C ARG A 75 9.03 -14.63 8.11
N GLY A 76 8.59 -15.83 8.53
CA GLY A 76 7.70 -15.93 9.67
C GLY A 76 6.43 -15.13 9.46
N GLU A 77 6.14 -14.24 10.38
CA GLU A 77 4.95 -13.35 10.30
C GLU A 77 5.21 -12.08 9.50
N THR A 78 6.43 -11.89 9.00
CA THR A 78 6.82 -10.68 8.27
C THR A 78 6.68 -10.87 6.77
N ARG A 79 6.16 -9.83 6.09
CA ARG A 79 6.04 -9.79 4.64
C ARG A 79 6.66 -8.50 4.14
N LEU A 80 7.50 -8.62 3.11
CA LEU A 80 8.02 -7.47 2.40
C LEU A 80 7.18 -7.30 1.15
N VAL A 81 6.56 -6.14 1.01
CA VAL A 81 5.60 -5.86 -0.07
C VAL A 81 6.10 -4.73 -0.93
N ALA A 82 6.09 -4.93 -2.24
CA ALA A 82 6.34 -3.86 -3.20
C ALA A 82 5.02 -3.32 -3.72
N CYS A 83 4.88 -1.99 -3.74
CA CYS A 83 3.73 -1.31 -4.32
C CYS A 83 4.20 -0.39 -5.44
N SER A 84 3.52 -0.46 -6.57
CA SER A 84 3.76 0.42 -7.71
C SER A 84 2.47 1.17 -8.01
N LEU A 85 2.55 2.50 -8.08
CA LEU A 85 1.41 3.33 -8.41
C LEU A 85 1.61 3.89 -9.82
N PHE A 86 0.61 3.68 -10.67
CA PHE A 86 0.65 4.07 -12.07
C PHE A 86 -0.45 5.08 -12.40
N GLN A 87 -0.08 6.09 -13.18
CA GLN A 87 -1.03 6.91 -13.93
C GLN A 87 -0.89 6.46 -15.38
N GLU A 88 -1.96 5.87 -15.93
CA GLU A 88 -1.89 5.22 -17.23
C GLU A 88 -0.74 4.19 -17.22
N GLU A 89 0.25 4.34 -18.09
CA GLU A 89 1.38 3.41 -18.14
C GLU A 89 2.64 3.96 -17.44
N THR A 90 2.54 5.13 -16.78
CA THR A 90 3.67 5.77 -16.15
C THR A 90 3.75 5.43 -14.66
N LEU A 91 4.88 4.92 -14.22
CA LEU A 91 5.14 4.67 -12.81
C LEU A 91 5.34 6.01 -12.09
N ALA A 92 4.41 6.35 -11.21
CA ALA A 92 4.44 7.60 -10.47
C ALA A 92 5.09 7.47 -9.10
N VAL A 93 4.85 6.35 -8.42
CA VAL A 93 5.37 6.11 -7.07
C VAL A 93 5.76 4.64 -6.94
N TYR A 94 6.88 4.40 -6.28
CA TYR A 94 7.29 3.04 -5.92
C TYR A 94 7.53 2.98 -4.42
N ALA A 95 7.03 1.93 -3.78
CA ALA A 95 7.15 1.79 -2.34
C ALA A 95 7.53 0.38 -1.94
N ILE A 96 8.30 0.28 -0.87
CA ILE A 96 8.60 -0.99 -0.20
C ILE A 96 8.08 -0.87 1.23
N THR A 97 7.19 -1.78 1.60
CA THR A 97 6.55 -1.79 2.91
C THR A 97 6.84 -3.11 3.60
N THR A 98 7.26 -3.04 4.86
CA THR A 98 7.39 -4.22 5.71
C THR A 98 6.15 -4.32 6.58
N MET A 99 5.42 -5.43 6.44
CA MET A 99 4.21 -5.72 7.19
C MET A 99 4.45 -6.90 8.12
N LYS A 100 3.83 -6.86 9.28
CA LYS A 100 3.90 -7.96 10.24
C LYS A 100 2.50 -8.41 10.63
N HIS A 101 2.25 -9.71 10.51
CA HIS A 101 1.00 -10.31 10.96
C HIS A 101 0.95 -10.33 12.49
N GLN A 102 -0.12 -9.81 13.06
CA GLN A 102 -0.38 -9.85 14.49
C GLN A 102 -1.52 -10.84 14.75
N PRO A 103 -1.23 -12.03 15.31
CA PRO A 103 -2.29 -12.99 15.65
C PRO A 103 -3.26 -12.40 16.67
N LEU A 104 -4.52 -12.81 16.63
CA LEU A 104 -5.54 -12.32 17.57
C LEU A 104 -5.17 -12.59 19.03
N SER A 105 -4.43 -13.68 19.30
CA SER A 105 -3.97 -14.02 20.65
C SER A 105 -3.05 -12.96 21.26
N LYS A 106 -2.38 -12.14 20.43
CA LYS A 106 -1.54 -11.03 20.90
C LYS A 106 -2.33 -9.73 21.08
N VAL A 107 -3.50 -9.64 20.46
CA VAL A 107 -4.38 -8.45 20.52
C VAL A 107 -5.37 -8.59 21.66
N PHE A 108 -5.89 -9.81 21.85
CA PHE A 108 -6.88 -10.15 22.87
C PHE A 108 -6.33 -11.29 23.71
N PRO A 109 -5.40 -10.99 24.65
CA PRO A 109 -4.78 -12.03 25.49
C PRO A 109 -5.77 -12.66 26.47
#